data_0cdc27dd2efdbd955c876a528e35ed7c
#
_entry.id   0cdc27dd2efdbd955c876a528e35ed7c
#
_cell.length_a   1.000
_cell.length_b   1.000
_cell.length_c   1.000
_cell.angle_alpha   90.00
_cell.angle_beta   90.00
_cell.angle_gamma   90.00
#
_symmetry.space_group_name_H-M   'P 1'
#
loop_
_entity.id
_entity.type
_entity.pdbx_description
1 polymer ?
#
loop_
_entity_poly.entity_id
_entity_poly.type
_entity_poly.pdbx_seq_one_letter_code
_entity_poly.pdbx_strand_id
1 'polypeptide(L)'
;MGGLRGSTNVLVASAIAVLMIGVPAVAGSPFSALVGTWSGKGTAHLEGGKSERLSCKGYYSGSGGSELRLNIICANPSTKVELRSVLKYSGGRITGTWEERNYNQTGTITGSATDSKLRMVIGGPALTGRLSVSIGGEKQSVSLSTEGSVLKGVSITFARSS
;
A
#
# COMPACT_ATOMS: atom_id res chain seq x y z
N MET A 1 51.08 53.08 51.10
CA MET A 1 49.93 52.66 51.85
C MET A 1 48.74 52.72 50.92
N GLY A 2 48.20 51.67 50.46
CA GLY A 2 47.08 51.66 49.53
C GLY A 2 46.98 50.31 48.84
N GLY A 3 46.26 49.42 49.46
CA GLY A 3 46.02 48.10 48.87
C GLY A 3 44.94 48.14 47.81
N LEU A 4 45.30 47.77 46.60
CA LEU A 4 44.33 47.50 45.54
C LEU A 4 43.79 46.09 45.71
N ARG A 5 42.48 45.95 45.98
CA ARG A 5 41.73 44.70 45.92
C ARG A 5 41.26 44.48 44.50
N GLY A 6 41.84 43.47 43.85
CA GLY A 6 41.37 43.00 42.55
C GLY A 6 40.14 42.09 42.77
N SER A 7 39.01 42.48 42.17
CA SER A 7 37.81 41.67 42.06
C SER A 7 37.92 40.78 40.84
N THR A 8 38.00 39.50 41.06
CA THR A 8 38.00 38.47 39.98
C THR A 8 36.53 38.10 39.69
N ASN A 9 36.00 38.60 38.58
CA ASN A 9 34.70 38.22 38.10
C ASN A 9 34.77 36.84 37.42
N VAL A 10 34.24 35.82 38.04
CA VAL A 10 34.07 34.49 37.47
C VAL A 10 32.78 34.50 36.65
N LEU A 11 32.91 34.52 35.31
CA LEU A 11 31.79 34.32 34.39
C LEU A 11 31.51 32.82 34.32
N VAL A 12 30.38 32.40 34.95
CA VAL A 12 29.84 31.06 34.82
C VAL A 12 29.04 31.00 33.51
N ALA A 13 29.63 30.41 32.49
CA ALA A 13 28.92 30.12 31.24
C ALA A 13 28.08 28.88 31.41
N SER A 14 26.75 29.07 31.60
CA SER A 14 25.79 27.97 31.60
C SER A 14 25.51 27.50 30.19
N ALA A 15 26.08 26.35 29.81
CA ALA A 15 25.75 25.66 28.56
C ALA A 15 24.41 24.99 28.67
N ILE A 16 23.37 25.56 28.03
CA ILE A 16 22.05 24.94 27.90
C ILE A 16 22.14 23.90 26.77
N ALA A 17 22.24 22.64 27.13
CA ALA A 17 22.11 21.53 26.20
C ALA A 17 20.64 21.37 25.80
N VAL A 18 20.27 21.80 24.60
CA VAL A 18 18.95 21.57 24.01
C VAL A 18 18.90 20.10 23.54
N LEU A 19 18.24 19.24 24.30
CA LEU A 19 17.89 17.88 23.86
C LEU A 19 16.85 17.99 22.74
N MET A 20 17.28 17.76 21.52
CA MET A 20 16.37 17.56 20.36
C MET A 20 15.70 16.19 20.55
N ILE A 21 14.51 16.17 21.14
CA ILE A 21 13.64 14.99 21.18
C ILE A 21 13.09 14.83 19.76
N GLY A 22 13.70 13.94 18.98
CA GLY A 22 13.16 13.54 17.68
C GLY A 22 11.83 12.83 17.89
N VAL A 23 10.73 13.48 17.49
CA VAL A 23 9.41 12.85 17.44
C VAL A 23 9.46 11.79 16.34
N PRO A 24 9.22 10.48 16.63
CA PRO A 24 9.15 9.48 15.58
C PRO A 24 8.02 9.87 14.63
N ALA A 25 8.34 10.05 13.34
CA ALA A 25 7.33 10.23 12.31
C ALA A 25 6.50 8.94 12.24
N VAL A 26 5.26 9.00 12.68
CA VAL A 26 4.30 7.91 12.49
C VAL A 26 4.02 7.86 11.00
N ALA A 27 4.50 6.83 10.32
CA ALA A 27 4.20 6.60 8.91
C ALA A 27 2.68 6.58 8.73
N GLY A 28 2.16 7.51 7.92
CA GLY A 28 0.73 7.60 7.64
C GLY A 28 0.24 6.34 6.92
N SER A 29 -1.06 6.08 7.00
CA SER A 29 -1.64 4.98 6.23
C SER A 29 -1.64 5.32 4.73
N PRO A 30 -1.14 4.44 3.86
CA PRO A 30 -1.20 4.65 2.41
C PRO A 30 -2.62 4.57 1.86
N PHE A 31 -3.59 4.09 2.64
CA PHE A 31 -4.97 3.90 2.20
C PHE A 31 -5.66 5.21 1.80
N SER A 32 -5.38 6.30 2.49
CA SER A 32 -5.96 7.61 2.15
C SER A 32 -5.57 8.07 0.74
N ALA A 33 -4.34 7.77 0.31
CA ALA A 33 -3.87 8.09 -1.04
C ALA A 33 -4.51 7.20 -2.12
N LEU A 34 -5.07 6.06 -1.75
CA LEU A 34 -5.70 5.12 -2.68
C LEU A 34 -7.19 5.40 -2.91
N VAL A 35 -7.88 6.08 -1.99
CA VAL A 35 -9.31 6.37 -2.13
C VAL A 35 -9.60 7.13 -3.42
N GLY A 36 -10.61 6.69 -4.17
CA GLY A 36 -11.04 7.31 -5.42
C GLY A 36 -11.30 6.30 -6.53
N THR A 37 -11.45 6.81 -7.75
CA THR A 37 -11.69 6.01 -8.95
C THR A 37 -10.42 5.91 -9.77
N TRP A 38 -10.17 4.73 -10.31
CA TRP A 38 -8.95 4.39 -11.02
C TRP A 38 -9.26 3.69 -12.33
N SER A 39 -8.53 4.03 -13.38
CA SER A 39 -8.57 3.33 -14.66
C SER A 39 -7.21 2.72 -14.95
N GLY A 40 -7.18 1.44 -15.32
CA GLY A 40 -5.94 0.70 -15.47
C GLY A 40 -5.89 -0.12 -16.74
N LYS A 41 -4.66 -0.37 -17.18
CA LYS A 41 -4.35 -1.33 -18.26
C LYS A 41 -3.25 -2.26 -17.75
N GLY A 42 -3.31 -3.49 -18.19
CA GLY A 42 -2.34 -4.48 -17.75
C GLY A 42 -2.33 -5.74 -18.57
N THR A 43 -1.68 -6.75 -18.02
CA THR A 43 -1.51 -8.07 -18.63
C THR A 43 -1.71 -9.14 -17.57
N ALA A 44 -2.51 -10.15 -17.89
CA ALA A 44 -2.54 -11.41 -17.18
C ALA A 44 -1.59 -12.39 -17.87
N HIS A 45 -0.76 -13.04 -17.08
CA HIS A 45 0.16 -14.08 -17.52
C HIS A 45 -0.41 -15.44 -17.13
N LEU A 46 -0.57 -16.31 -18.10
CA LEU A 46 -1.20 -17.62 -17.94
C LEU A 46 -0.18 -18.74 -18.12
N GLU A 47 -0.59 -19.93 -17.72
CA GLU A 47 0.18 -21.15 -17.96
C GLU A 47 0.50 -21.35 -19.45
N GLY A 48 1.65 -21.96 -19.74
CA GLY A 48 2.12 -22.15 -21.11
C GLY A 48 2.63 -20.89 -21.80
N GLY A 49 2.95 -19.81 -21.03
CA GLY A 49 3.51 -18.57 -21.58
C GLY A 49 2.50 -17.67 -22.29
N LYS A 50 1.22 -17.97 -22.19
CA LYS A 50 0.15 -17.14 -22.76
C LYS A 50 -0.02 -15.85 -21.95
N SER A 51 -0.38 -14.78 -22.64
CA SER A 51 -0.65 -13.49 -22.02
C SER A 51 -1.89 -12.84 -22.61
N GLU A 52 -2.69 -12.23 -21.74
CA GLU A 52 -3.92 -11.54 -22.13
C GLU A 52 -3.90 -10.10 -21.65
N ARG A 53 -4.27 -9.17 -22.50
CA ARG A 53 -4.40 -7.75 -22.14
C ARG A 53 -5.65 -7.55 -21.30
N LEU A 54 -5.53 -6.72 -20.27
CA LEU A 54 -6.61 -6.35 -19.37
C LEU A 54 -6.89 -4.85 -19.44
N SER A 55 -8.17 -4.51 -19.39
CA SER A 55 -8.65 -3.17 -19.10
C SER A 55 -9.39 -3.21 -17.77
N CYS A 56 -9.00 -2.37 -16.83
CA CYS A 56 -9.48 -2.42 -15.44
C CYS A 56 -10.06 -1.08 -15.00
N LYS A 57 -11.08 -1.15 -14.13
CA LYS A 57 -11.56 -0.03 -13.32
C LYS A 57 -11.53 -0.41 -11.85
N GLY A 58 -11.08 0.51 -11.01
CA GLY A 58 -11.04 0.36 -9.57
C GLY A 58 -11.85 1.46 -8.89
N TYR A 59 -12.67 1.08 -7.93
CA TYR A 59 -13.46 1.97 -7.09
C TYR A 59 -13.05 1.71 -5.64
N TYR A 60 -12.34 2.66 -5.06
CA TYR A 60 -11.76 2.51 -3.74
C TYR A 60 -12.39 3.53 -2.79
N SER A 61 -12.93 3.04 -1.69
CA SER A 61 -13.47 3.85 -0.60
C SER A 61 -12.80 3.49 0.71
N GLY A 62 -12.74 4.42 1.65
CA GLY A 62 -12.05 4.18 2.91
C GLY A 62 -12.55 5.08 4.02
N SER A 63 -12.23 4.72 5.26
CA SER A 63 -12.55 5.47 6.46
C SER A 63 -11.29 5.69 7.28
N GLY A 64 -10.93 6.97 7.48
CA GLY A 64 -9.86 7.39 8.41
C GLY A 64 -8.47 6.79 8.16
N GLY A 65 -8.21 6.27 6.96
CA GLY A 65 -6.94 5.61 6.64
C GLY A 65 -6.76 4.22 7.26
N SER A 66 -7.66 3.75 8.11
CA SER A 66 -7.56 2.45 8.77
C SER A 66 -8.26 1.32 8.02
N GLU A 67 -9.20 1.64 7.14
CA GLU A 67 -9.92 0.68 6.31
C GLU A 67 -9.97 1.15 4.86
N LEU A 68 -9.80 0.21 3.93
CA LEU A 68 -9.93 0.41 2.50
C LEU A 68 -10.80 -0.69 1.91
N ARG A 69 -11.84 -0.29 1.21
CA ARG A 69 -12.73 -1.17 0.44
C ARG A 69 -12.43 -0.99 -1.03
N LEU A 70 -12.23 -2.08 -1.72
CA LEU A 70 -11.86 -2.12 -3.12
C LEU A 70 -12.94 -2.87 -3.91
N ASN A 71 -13.34 -2.30 -5.04
CA ASN A 71 -14.04 -3.03 -6.10
C ASN A 71 -13.27 -2.82 -7.39
N ILE A 72 -12.65 -3.87 -7.90
CA ILE A 72 -11.83 -3.84 -9.12
C ILE A 72 -12.49 -4.73 -10.15
N ILE A 73 -12.78 -4.17 -11.30
CA ILE A 73 -13.34 -4.87 -12.45
C ILE A 73 -12.30 -4.87 -13.55
N CYS A 74 -11.83 -6.04 -13.95
CA CYS A 74 -10.92 -6.22 -15.08
C CYS A 74 -11.60 -7.06 -16.15
N ALA A 75 -11.41 -6.68 -17.40
CA ALA A 75 -11.98 -7.40 -18.54
C ALA A 75 -11.01 -7.46 -19.71
N ASN A 76 -11.17 -8.52 -20.49
CA ASN A 76 -10.69 -8.67 -21.86
C ASN A 76 -11.87 -9.14 -22.75
N PRO A 77 -11.68 -9.39 -24.07
CA PRO A 77 -12.79 -9.82 -24.93
C PRO A 77 -13.46 -11.13 -24.52
N SER A 78 -12.78 -12.01 -23.79
CA SER A 78 -13.27 -13.36 -23.43
C SER A 78 -13.65 -13.52 -21.96
N THR A 79 -13.17 -12.65 -21.07
CA THR A 79 -13.28 -12.85 -19.61
C THR A 79 -13.51 -11.53 -18.89
N LYS A 80 -14.36 -11.58 -17.86
CA LYS A 80 -14.54 -10.50 -16.89
C LYS A 80 -14.30 -11.03 -15.49
N VAL A 81 -13.54 -10.31 -14.70
CA VAL A 81 -13.24 -10.59 -13.29
C VAL A 81 -13.72 -9.41 -12.45
N GLU A 82 -14.45 -9.68 -11.38
CA GLU A 82 -14.86 -8.68 -10.40
C GLU A 82 -14.32 -9.04 -9.02
N LEU A 83 -13.28 -8.34 -8.60
CA LEU A 83 -12.63 -8.52 -7.32
C LEU A 83 -13.13 -7.48 -6.32
N ARG A 84 -13.60 -7.94 -5.16
CA ARG A 84 -13.88 -7.10 -4.00
C ARG A 84 -12.94 -7.45 -2.87
N SER A 85 -12.55 -6.44 -2.10
CA SER A 85 -11.68 -6.63 -0.95
C SER A 85 -11.98 -5.61 0.13
N VAL A 86 -11.79 -6.04 1.37
CA VAL A 86 -11.78 -5.16 2.55
C VAL A 86 -10.44 -5.33 3.23
N LEU A 87 -9.67 -4.26 3.29
CA LEU A 87 -8.36 -4.21 3.92
C LEU A 87 -8.43 -3.35 5.19
N LYS A 88 -7.72 -3.79 6.23
CA LYS A 88 -7.51 -3.04 7.48
C LYS A 88 -6.03 -2.78 7.65
N TYR A 89 -5.71 -1.56 8.09
CA TYR A 89 -4.34 -1.11 8.36
C TYR A 89 -4.19 -0.74 9.83
N SER A 90 -3.13 -1.23 10.45
CA SER A 90 -2.74 -0.86 11.81
C SER A 90 -1.23 -1.03 11.99
N GLY A 91 -0.53 0.05 12.33
CA GLY A 91 0.89 0.01 12.66
C GLY A 91 1.78 -0.61 11.58
N GLY A 92 1.56 -0.29 10.30
CA GLY A 92 2.32 -0.86 9.19
C GLY A 92 1.85 -2.23 8.72
N ARG A 93 0.90 -2.87 9.42
CA ARG A 93 0.36 -4.18 9.10
C ARG A 93 -0.95 -4.08 8.33
N ILE A 94 -1.12 -4.94 7.34
CA ILE A 94 -2.36 -5.11 6.57
C ILE A 94 -2.95 -6.49 6.87
N THR A 95 -4.26 -6.51 7.09
CA THR A 95 -5.08 -7.74 7.10
C THR A 95 -6.35 -7.49 6.29
N GLY A 96 -6.95 -8.55 5.75
CA GLY A 96 -8.18 -8.39 5.01
C GLY A 96 -8.67 -9.67 4.37
N THR A 97 -9.71 -9.50 3.56
CA THR A 97 -10.34 -10.56 2.78
C THR A 97 -10.52 -10.10 1.35
N TRP A 98 -10.64 -11.07 0.46
CA TRP A 98 -10.98 -10.84 -0.94
C TRP A 98 -12.04 -11.83 -1.40
N GLU A 99 -12.84 -11.42 -2.35
CA GLU A 99 -13.76 -12.27 -3.10
C GLU A 99 -13.66 -11.95 -4.60
N GLU A 100 -13.68 -12.98 -5.42
CA GLU A 100 -13.90 -12.87 -6.85
C GLU A 100 -15.28 -13.42 -7.17
N ARG A 101 -16.14 -12.56 -7.74
CA ARG A 101 -17.59 -12.80 -7.81
C ARG A 101 -18.02 -13.70 -8.96
N ASN A 102 -17.31 -13.65 -10.08
CA ASN A 102 -17.70 -14.40 -11.27
C ASN A 102 -17.41 -15.90 -11.12
N TYR A 103 -16.34 -16.23 -10.38
CA TYR A 103 -15.91 -17.60 -10.13
C TYR A 103 -16.17 -18.08 -8.70
N ASN A 104 -16.83 -17.23 -7.90
CA ASN A 104 -17.18 -17.52 -6.50
C ASN A 104 -16.00 -17.98 -5.65
N GLN A 105 -14.88 -17.25 -5.76
CA GLN A 105 -13.66 -17.50 -5.02
C GLN A 105 -13.49 -16.49 -3.89
N THR A 106 -12.99 -16.95 -2.75
CA THR A 106 -12.73 -16.10 -1.58
C THR A 106 -11.40 -16.44 -0.95
N GLY A 107 -10.89 -15.52 -0.14
CA GLY A 107 -9.68 -15.77 0.60
C GLY A 107 -9.30 -14.65 1.55
N THR A 108 -8.09 -14.74 2.08
CA THR A 108 -7.53 -13.81 3.06
C THR A 108 -6.36 -13.03 2.47
N ILE A 109 -6.09 -11.88 3.06
CA ILE A 109 -4.96 -11.02 2.75
C ILE A 109 -4.23 -10.69 4.03
N THR A 110 -2.92 -10.85 4.03
CA THR A 110 -2.03 -10.37 5.10
C THR A 110 -0.83 -9.67 4.49
N GLY A 111 -0.25 -8.71 5.21
CA GLY A 111 0.92 -8.03 4.67
C GLY A 111 1.36 -6.82 5.47
N SER A 112 2.14 -5.98 4.81
CA SER A 112 2.67 -4.74 5.36
C SER A 112 2.58 -3.60 4.37
N ALA A 113 2.57 -2.38 4.89
CA ALA A 113 2.58 -1.17 4.10
C ALA A 113 3.55 -0.13 4.64
N THR A 114 4.10 0.63 3.72
CA THR A 114 4.74 1.93 3.93
C THR A 114 3.89 3.00 3.23
N ASP A 115 4.28 4.28 3.30
CA ASP A 115 3.54 5.38 2.68
C ASP A 115 3.34 5.23 1.16
N SER A 116 4.24 4.50 0.49
CA SER A 116 4.24 4.35 -0.97
C SER A 116 4.19 2.92 -1.48
N LYS A 117 4.17 1.92 -0.60
CA LYS A 117 4.24 0.53 -1.02
C LYS A 117 3.48 -0.42 -0.10
N LEU A 118 2.66 -1.30 -0.70
CA LEU A 118 2.03 -2.42 -0.03
C LEU A 118 2.68 -3.71 -0.53
N ARG A 119 2.97 -4.62 0.41
CA ARG A 119 3.38 -5.99 0.11
C ARG A 119 2.45 -6.93 0.86
N MET A 120 1.76 -7.78 0.12
CA MET A 120 0.71 -8.64 0.66
C MET A 120 0.88 -10.08 0.17
N VAL A 121 0.44 -10.99 1.00
CA VAL A 121 0.22 -12.38 0.64
C VAL A 121 -1.28 -12.58 0.56
N ILE A 122 -1.74 -13.15 -0.54
CA ILE A 122 -3.13 -13.56 -0.73
C ILE A 122 -3.21 -15.07 -0.60
N GLY A 123 -4.23 -15.55 0.10
CA GLY A 123 -4.47 -16.97 0.31
C GLY A 123 -5.93 -17.30 0.05
N GLY A 124 -6.16 -18.48 -0.51
CA GLY A 124 -7.49 -19.01 -0.77
C GLY A 124 -7.41 -20.42 -1.36
N PRO A 125 -8.53 -21.15 -1.42
CA PRO A 125 -8.55 -22.52 -1.94
C PRO A 125 -8.12 -22.64 -3.41
N ALA A 126 -8.42 -21.61 -4.22
CA ALA A 126 -8.17 -21.65 -5.65
C ALA A 126 -6.81 -21.08 -6.05
N LEU A 127 -6.24 -20.20 -5.21
CA LEU A 127 -4.93 -19.61 -5.49
C LEU A 127 -4.27 -19.06 -4.23
N THR A 128 -2.97 -19.10 -4.22
CA THR A 128 -2.11 -18.35 -3.31
C THR A 128 -1.19 -17.45 -4.13
N GLY A 129 -0.73 -16.35 -3.56
CA GLY A 129 0.14 -15.45 -4.30
C GLY A 129 0.71 -14.30 -3.47
N ARG A 130 1.63 -13.58 -4.12
CA ARG A 130 2.24 -12.37 -3.60
C ARG A 130 1.78 -11.18 -4.42
N LEU A 131 1.24 -10.19 -3.73
CA LEU A 131 0.72 -8.95 -4.32
C LEU A 131 1.57 -7.76 -3.85
N SER A 132 2.05 -6.99 -4.79
CA SER A 132 2.77 -5.74 -4.54
C SER A 132 2.06 -4.58 -5.20
N VAL A 133 1.86 -3.50 -4.44
CA VAL A 133 1.31 -2.24 -4.96
C VAL A 133 2.32 -1.14 -4.67
N SER A 134 2.71 -0.39 -5.69
CA SER A 134 3.50 0.83 -5.55
C SER A 134 2.62 2.03 -5.88
N ILE A 135 2.67 3.06 -5.03
CA ILE A 135 1.83 4.25 -5.11
C ILE A 135 2.72 5.45 -5.39
N GLY A 136 2.39 6.22 -6.40
CA GLY A 136 3.14 7.43 -6.77
C GLY A 136 2.21 8.48 -7.35
N GLY A 137 1.76 9.43 -6.51
CA GLY A 137 0.83 10.49 -6.90
C GLY A 137 -0.47 9.94 -7.49
N GLU A 138 -0.73 10.31 -8.74
CA GLU A 138 -1.93 9.91 -9.50
C GLU A 138 -1.81 8.53 -10.18
N LYS A 139 -0.80 7.74 -9.83
CA LYS A 139 -0.56 6.41 -10.41
C LYS A 139 -0.35 5.35 -9.33
N GLN A 140 -0.76 4.14 -9.63
CA GLN A 140 -0.38 2.95 -8.87
C GLN A 140 -0.02 1.81 -9.81
N SER A 141 1.00 1.04 -9.43
CA SER A 141 1.42 -0.17 -10.14
C SER A 141 1.14 -1.37 -9.27
N VAL A 142 0.41 -2.33 -9.81
CA VAL A 142 0.02 -3.57 -9.15
C VAL A 142 0.70 -4.73 -9.83
N SER A 143 1.34 -5.60 -9.05
CA SER A 143 1.95 -6.83 -9.51
C SER A 143 1.53 -7.99 -8.61
N LEU A 144 0.91 -8.99 -9.20
CA LEU A 144 0.51 -10.24 -8.57
C LEU A 144 1.31 -11.39 -9.19
N SER A 145 1.87 -12.24 -8.36
CA SER A 145 2.45 -13.54 -8.74
C SER A 145 1.70 -14.62 -7.99
N THR A 146 1.26 -15.67 -8.69
CA THR A 146 0.44 -16.74 -8.12
C THR A 146 1.11 -18.10 -8.23
N GLU A 147 0.73 -18.99 -7.34
CA GLU A 147 1.16 -20.40 -7.33
C GLU A 147 -0.07 -21.30 -7.32
N GLY A 148 0.04 -22.49 -7.90
CA GLY A 148 -1.02 -23.50 -7.89
C GLY A 148 -2.24 -23.17 -8.78
N SER A 149 -2.12 -22.20 -9.71
CA SER A 149 -3.20 -21.73 -10.57
C SER A 149 -2.77 -21.65 -12.03
N VAL A 150 -3.74 -21.72 -12.94
CA VAL A 150 -3.53 -21.42 -14.38
C VAL A 150 -3.09 -19.97 -14.58
N LEU A 151 -3.59 -19.05 -13.76
CA LEU A 151 -3.08 -17.68 -13.68
C LEU A 151 -1.70 -17.72 -13.01
N LYS A 152 -0.66 -17.21 -13.66
CA LYS A 152 0.71 -17.13 -13.14
C LYS A 152 1.04 -15.76 -12.59
N GLY A 153 0.36 -14.73 -13.06
CA GLY A 153 0.54 -13.39 -12.54
C GLY A 153 -0.28 -12.35 -13.27
N VAL A 154 -0.33 -11.17 -12.68
CA VAL A 154 -0.99 -9.99 -13.24
C VAL A 154 -0.12 -8.77 -13.03
N SER A 155 0.02 -7.94 -14.04
CA SER A 155 0.67 -6.63 -13.94
C SER A 155 -0.28 -5.56 -14.47
N ILE A 156 -0.62 -4.56 -13.64
CA ILE A 156 -1.53 -3.49 -14.00
C ILE A 156 -0.94 -2.15 -13.57
N THR A 157 -1.04 -1.17 -14.44
CA THR A 157 -0.81 0.24 -14.07
C THR A 157 -2.15 0.96 -14.09
N PHE A 158 -2.50 1.55 -12.97
CA PHE A 158 -3.67 2.40 -12.82
C PHE A 158 -3.27 3.87 -12.81
N ALA A 159 -4.11 4.70 -13.41
CA ALA A 159 -4.11 6.15 -13.23
C ALA A 159 -5.43 6.56 -12.58
N ARG A 160 -5.38 7.61 -11.76
CA ARG A 160 -6.59 8.17 -11.14
C ARG A 160 -7.50 8.70 -12.23
N SER A 161 -8.79 8.37 -12.14
CA SER A 161 -9.80 8.91 -13.04
C SER A 161 -10.33 10.24 -12.49
N SER A 162 -10.48 11.21 -13.38
CA SER A 162 -11.18 12.47 -13.12
C SER A 162 -12.67 12.21 -12.97
#